data_4e1e090e4196a09a860eed51256aa86b
#
_entry.id   4e1e090e4196a09a860eed51256aa86b
#
_cell.length_a   1.000
_cell.length_b   1.000
_cell.length_c   1.000
_cell.angle_alpha   90.00
_cell.angle_beta   90.00
_cell.angle_gamma   90.00
#
_symmetry.space_group_name_H-M   'P 1'
#
loop_
_entity.id
_entity.type
_entity.pdbx_description
1 polymer ?
#
loop_
_entity_poly.entity_id
_entity_poly.type
_entity_poly.pdbx_seq_one_letter_code
_entity_poly.pdbx_strand_id
1 'polypeptide(L)'
;MKITRRDLLKSASATWATTILSEPASAAAEFEFKLGVNTPDTHPLTLRLIEAAHAIGAQSSGRLNVTVFPNSQLGGDPEMLSQLCAGGIELLAAPSMTLSTLVPLSGLPSVGFAFASYDQVWAAMDGGVGDVVRDAIGKAGIVPMKKIWDNGFRQITSSSSRQLNSVEDLRGFKIRVPVTALLTSLFSGLGALPSSISYSELYSALQTHIVEGQAGKSARASVDRQAVRGAETLRAVEPLLERILDCRQPPRALQSAGRFG
;
A
#
# COMPACT_ATOMS: atom_id res chain seq x y z
N MET A 1 62.35 -4.66 -47.78
CA MET A 1 61.55 -3.43 -47.44
C MET A 1 61.61 -3.25 -45.94
N LYS A 2 62.39 -2.31 -45.44
CA LYS A 2 62.55 -2.08 -43.99
C LYS A 2 61.61 -0.98 -43.58
N ILE A 3 60.53 -1.41 -42.83
CA ILE A 3 59.60 -0.47 -42.25
C ILE A 3 60.30 0.25 -41.06
N THR A 4 60.40 1.55 -41.15
CA THR A 4 61.06 2.34 -40.08
C THR A 4 60.06 2.70 -38.99
N ARG A 5 60.54 2.86 -37.73
CA ARG A 5 59.71 3.26 -36.58
C ARG A 5 58.90 4.54 -36.81
N ARG A 6 59.34 5.36 -37.77
CA ARG A 6 58.69 6.63 -38.15
C ARG A 6 57.45 6.42 -38.99
N ASP A 7 57.38 5.32 -39.73
CA ASP A 7 56.23 4.98 -40.59
C ASP A 7 55.10 4.35 -39.75
N LEU A 8 55.45 3.67 -38.66
CA LEU A 8 54.49 3.15 -37.70
C LEU A 8 53.81 4.25 -36.87
N LEU A 9 54.49 5.38 -36.63
CA LEU A 9 53.92 6.49 -35.86
C LEU A 9 52.98 7.38 -36.71
N LYS A 10 53.11 7.34 -38.04
CA LYS A 10 52.23 8.11 -38.94
C LYS A 10 50.90 7.40 -39.26
N SER A 11 50.82 6.10 -39.07
CA SER A 11 49.60 5.34 -39.28
C SER A 11 48.71 5.22 -38.00
N ALA A 12 49.18 5.69 -36.86
CA ALA A 12 48.43 5.64 -35.58
C ALA A 12 47.59 6.88 -35.28
N SER A 13 47.57 7.88 -36.17
CA SER A 13 46.84 9.15 -35.95
C SER A 13 45.54 9.27 -36.75
N ALA A 14 45.09 8.20 -37.38
CA ALA A 14 43.79 8.17 -38.05
C ALA A 14 42.85 7.22 -37.31
N THR A 15 41.75 7.80 -36.80
CA THR A 15 40.52 7.10 -36.42
C THR A 15 40.48 6.46 -35.03
N TRP A 16 40.52 7.27 -34.00
CA TRP A 16 39.79 6.98 -32.75
C TRP A 16 38.97 8.20 -32.36
N ALA A 17 38.11 8.67 -33.25
CA ALA A 17 36.90 9.36 -32.86
C ALA A 17 35.91 8.29 -32.42
N THR A 18 36.13 7.64 -31.30
CA THR A 18 35.12 6.95 -30.55
C THR A 18 34.08 7.99 -30.19
N THR A 19 33.01 8.03 -30.96
CA THR A 19 31.73 8.63 -30.54
C THR A 19 31.41 7.90 -29.25
N ILE A 20 31.71 8.47 -28.10
CA ILE A 20 31.13 8.12 -26.83
C ILE A 20 29.66 8.48 -27.02
N LEU A 21 28.86 7.51 -27.50
CA LEU A 21 27.44 7.49 -27.28
C LEU A 21 27.31 7.44 -25.76
N SER A 22 27.30 8.61 -25.15
CA SER A 22 26.81 8.75 -23.80
C SER A 22 25.39 8.24 -23.87
N GLU A 23 25.17 6.96 -23.52
CA GLU A 23 23.86 6.56 -23.05
C GLU A 23 23.47 7.62 -22.04
N PRO A 24 22.28 8.24 -22.16
CA PRO A 24 21.84 9.17 -21.14
C PRO A 24 21.93 8.39 -19.84
N ALA A 25 22.88 8.78 -18.97
CA ALA A 25 22.94 8.25 -17.64
C ALA A 25 21.54 8.46 -17.09
N SER A 26 20.81 7.38 -16.84
CA SER A 26 19.49 7.47 -16.20
C SER A 26 19.74 8.27 -14.95
N ALA A 27 19.34 9.53 -14.97
CA ALA A 27 19.52 10.40 -13.82
C ALA A 27 18.84 9.68 -12.65
N ALA A 28 19.56 9.48 -11.55
CA ALA A 28 18.97 8.89 -10.35
C ALA A 28 17.70 9.68 -10.03
N ALA A 29 16.63 8.96 -9.65
CA ALA A 29 15.38 9.60 -9.35
C ALA A 29 15.60 10.65 -8.24
N GLU A 30 14.97 11.81 -8.40
CA GLU A 30 15.05 12.90 -7.43
C GLU A 30 14.43 12.49 -6.09
N PHE A 31 13.41 11.61 -6.16
CA PHE A 31 12.67 11.11 -5.00
C PHE A 31 12.56 9.58 -5.09
N GLU A 32 13.01 8.91 -4.04
CA GLU A 32 12.88 7.46 -3.86
C GLU A 32 11.86 7.19 -2.76
N PHE A 33 10.74 6.53 -3.12
CA PHE A 33 9.66 6.22 -2.19
C PHE A 33 9.52 4.70 -2.02
N LYS A 34 9.35 4.28 -0.77
CA LYS A 34 9.03 2.91 -0.41
C LYS A 34 7.53 2.78 -0.16
N LEU A 35 6.91 1.81 -0.82
CA LEU A 35 5.52 1.46 -0.63
C LEU A 35 5.42 0.08 0.01
N GLY A 36 4.99 0.03 1.28
CA GLY A 36 4.78 -1.23 2.00
C GLY A 36 3.38 -1.80 1.73
N VAL A 37 3.30 -3.13 1.54
CA VAL A 37 2.05 -3.87 1.46
C VAL A 37 2.21 -5.28 2.03
N ASN A 38 1.17 -5.78 2.70
CA ASN A 38 1.21 -7.09 3.36
C ASN A 38 0.89 -8.26 2.42
N THR A 39 0.28 -8.00 1.25
CA THR A 39 -0.13 -9.03 0.30
C THR A 39 1.04 -9.53 -0.56
N PRO A 40 1.01 -10.80 -1.02
CA PRO A 40 2.04 -11.35 -1.89
C PRO A 40 2.10 -10.62 -3.24
N ASP A 41 3.22 -10.77 -3.92
CA ASP A 41 3.50 -10.20 -5.24
C ASP A 41 2.50 -10.64 -6.32
N THR A 42 1.95 -11.85 -6.19
CA THR A 42 0.92 -12.40 -7.07
C THR A 42 -0.50 -11.91 -6.76
N HIS A 43 -0.69 -11.18 -5.65
CA HIS A 43 -2.02 -10.71 -5.26
C HIS A 43 -2.46 -9.55 -6.18
N PRO A 44 -3.73 -9.51 -6.63
CA PRO A 44 -4.22 -8.45 -7.52
C PRO A 44 -3.95 -7.03 -7.02
N LEU A 45 -4.11 -6.79 -5.72
CA LEU A 45 -3.77 -5.49 -5.11
C LEU A 45 -2.31 -5.11 -5.36
N THR A 46 -1.38 -6.02 -5.08
CA THR A 46 0.06 -5.77 -5.26
C THR A 46 0.42 -5.53 -6.71
N LEU A 47 -0.15 -6.33 -7.63
CA LEU A 47 0.07 -6.13 -9.07
C LEU A 47 -0.38 -4.73 -9.51
N ARG A 48 -1.53 -4.24 -9.03
CA ARG A 48 -2.01 -2.88 -9.32
C ARG A 48 -1.13 -1.80 -8.69
N LEU A 49 -0.57 -2.04 -7.51
CA LEU A 49 0.39 -1.11 -6.89
C LEU A 49 1.68 -1.03 -7.69
N ILE A 50 2.17 -2.15 -8.23
CA ILE A 50 3.35 -2.17 -9.11
C ILE A 50 3.07 -1.40 -10.40
N GLU A 51 1.91 -1.63 -11.04
CA GLU A 51 1.50 -0.85 -12.23
C GLU A 51 1.41 0.65 -11.91
N ALA A 52 0.85 1.00 -10.75
CA ALA A 52 0.78 2.39 -10.29
C ALA A 52 2.17 2.99 -10.10
N ALA A 53 3.10 2.26 -9.49
CA ALA A 53 4.48 2.69 -9.29
C ALA A 53 5.17 2.98 -10.63
N HIS A 54 5.03 2.08 -11.62
CA HIS A 54 5.55 2.29 -12.97
C HIS A 54 4.95 3.53 -13.65
N ALA A 55 3.63 3.71 -13.53
CA ALA A 55 2.95 4.86 -14.11
C ALA A 55 3.39 6.19 -13.46
N ILE A 56 3.61 6.21 -12.14
CA ILE A 56 4.17 7.35 -11.41
C ILE A 56 5.56 7.70 -11.95
N GLY A 57 6.43 6.70 -12.11
CA GLY A 57 7.76 6.89 -12.69
C GLY A 57 7.69 7.52 -14.08
N ALA A 58 6.85 6.98 -14.96
CA ALA A 58 6.67 7.50 -16.32
C ALA A 58 6.09 8.92 -16.34
N GLN A 59 5.04 9.20 -15.57
CA GLN A 59 4.39 10.51 -15.52
C GLN A 59 5.27 11.59 -14.91
N SER A 60 6.13 11.21 -13.96
CA SER A 60 7.12 12.14 -13.36
C SER A 60 8.38 12.31 -14.20
N SER A 61 8.44 11.74 -15.41
CA SER A 61 9.66 11.71 -16.25
C SER A 61 10.88 11.15 -15.49
N GLY A 62 10.66 10.11 -14.67
CA GLY A 62 11.69 9.47 -13.87
C GLY A 62 12.09 10.22 -12.59
N ARG A 63 11.48 11.36 -12.29
CA ARG A 63 11.83 12.14 -11.08
C ARG A 63 11.43 11.45 -9.78
N LEU A 64 10.33 10.69 -9.80
CA LEU A 64 9.86 9.93 -8.65
C LEU A 64 9.90 8.43 -8.95
N ASN A 65 10.67 7.71 -8.17
CA ASN A 65 10.69 6.25 -8.18
C ASN A 65 9.95 5.70 -6.96
N VAL A 66 9.02 4.77 -7.20
CA VAL A 66 8.28 4.08 -6.13
C VAL A 66 8.65 2.61 -6.15
N THR A 67 9.29 2.14 -5.09
CA THR A 67 9.61 0.71 -4.92
C THR A 67 8.55 0.06 -4.04
N VAL A 68 7.87 -0.96 -4.58
CA VAL A 68 6.85 -1.73 -3.85
C VAL A 68 7.51 -2.87 -3.09
N PHE A 69 7.21 -2.99 -1.80
CA PHE A 69 7.68 -4.04 -0.89
C PHE A 69 6.50 -4.94 -0.48
N PRO A 70 6.26 -6.05 -1.19
CA PRO A 70 5.18 -6.99 -0.90
C PRO A 70 5.49 -7.92 0.27
N ASN A 71 4.56 -8.85 0.57
CA ASN A 71 4.76 -9.93 1.54
C ASN A 71 5.16 -9.46 2.96
N SER A 72 4.74 -8.28 3.38
CA SER A 72 5.16 -7.71 4.67
C SER A 72 6.70 -7.62 4.83
N GLN A 73 7.45 -7.40 3.74
CA GLN A 73 8.92 -7.29 3.77
C GLN A 73 9.41 -6.17 4.69
N LEU A 74 8.60 -5.14 4.90
CA LEU A 74 8.91 -4.02 5.80
C LEU A 74 8.28 -4.18 7.19
N GLY A 75 7.78 -5.37 7.53
CA GLY A 75 7.07 -5.68 8.77
C GLY A 75 5.57 -5.93 8.55
N GLY A 76 4.85 -6.30 9.60
CA GLY A 76 3.40 -6.43 9.57
C GLY A 76 2.69 -5.07 9.43
N ASP A 77 1.35 -5.10 9.32
CA ASP A 77 0.57 -3.86 9.14
C ASP A 77 0.82 -2.82 10.26
N PRO A 78 0.87 -3.19 11.57
CA PRO A 78 1.15 -2.22 12.63
C PRO A 78 2.56 -1.62 12.57
N GLU A 79 3.56 -2.44 12.24
CA GLU A 79 4.96 -2.02 12.13
C GLU A 79 5.13 -1.07 10.92
N MET A 80 4.52 -1.39 9.78
CA MET A 80 4.54 -0.52 8.60
C MET A 80 3.81 0.80 8.86
N LEU A 81 2.68 0.79 9.60
CA LEU A 81 2.00 2.01 10.02
C LEU A 81 2.89 2.88 10.91
N SER A 82 3.60 2.27 11.85
CA SER A 82 4.56 2.98 12.70
C SER A 82 5.70 3.59 11.90
N GLN A 83 6.23 2.88 10.90
CA GLN A 83 7.26 3.38 10.00
C GLN A 83 6.74 4.54 9.13
N LEU A 84 5.49 4.46 8.64
CA LEU A 84 4.86 5.55 7.90
C LEU A 84 4.79 6.83 8.76
N CYS A 85 4.32 6.70 10.00
CA CYS A 85 4.25 7.84 10.92
C CYS A 85 5.64 8.41 11.28
N ALA A 86 6.66 7.56 11.35
CA ALA A 86 8.03 7.95 11.64
C ALA A 86 8.82 8.42 10.40
N GLY A 87 8.27 8.32 9.18
CA GLY A 87 8.94 8.66 7.93
C GLY A 87 9.97 7.62 7.48
N GLY A 88 9.89 6.38 7.98
CA GLY A 88 10.72 5.27 7.54
C GLY A 88 10.28 4.67 6.20
N ILE A 89 9.00 4.82 5.87
CA ILE A 89 8.42 4.58 4.56
C ILE A 89 7.53 5.75 4.17
N GLU A 90 7.37 5.98 2.88
CA GLU A 90 6.61 7.11 2.35
C GLU A 90 5.17 6.75 2.01
N LEU A 91 4.92 5.50 1.63
CA LEU A 91 3.62 5.02 1.19
C LEU A 91 3.26 3.69 1.86
N LEU A 92 1.99 3.52 2.19
CA LEU A 92 1.46 2.30 2.80
C LEU A 92 0.12 1.93 2.17
N ALA A 93 0.03 0.70 1.67
CA ALA A 93 -1.23 0.10 1.27
C ALA A 93 -1.69 -0.89 2.34
N ALA A 94 -2.53 -0.44 3.25
CA ALA A 94 -3.04 -1.25 4.35
C ALA A 94 -4.58 -1.22 4.43
N PRO A 95 -5.20 -2.23 5.07
CA PRO A 95 -6.62 -2.17 5.38
C PRO A 95 -6.93 -0.95 6.26
N SER A 96 -8.05 -0.28 6.00
CA SER A 96 -8.49 0.89 6.78
C SER A 96 -8.61 0.61 8.28
N MET A 97 -8.93 -0.65 8.64
CA MET A 97 -8.97 -1.08 10.04
C MET A 97 -7.60 -1.05 10.75
N THR A 98 -6.49 -1.15 10.02
CA THR A 98 -5.15 -0.99 10.60
C THR A 98 -4.94 0.45 11.07
N LEU A 99 -5.40 1.42 10.28
CA LEU A 99 -5.35 2.83 10.65
C LEU A 99 -6.28 3.15 11.84
N SER A 100 -7.29 2.33 12.11
CA SER A 100 -8.23 2.59 13.22
C SER A 100 -7.57 2.55 14.60
N THR A 101 -6.39 1.98 14.73
CA THR A 101 -5.57 2.05 15.95
C THR A 101 -5.09 3.47 16.24
N LEU A 102 -4.89 4.28 15.21
CA LEU A 102 -4.47 5.68 15.31
C LEU A 102 -5.66 6.64 15.11
N VAL A 103 -6.51 6.34 14.12
CA VAL A 103 -7.68 7.14 13.74
C VAL A 103 -8.92 6.27 13.76
N PRO A 104 -9.69 6.21 14.88
CA PRO A 104 -10.86 5.30 15.02
C PRO A 104 -11.86 5.36 13.85
N LEU A 105 -12.11 6.55 13.31
CA LEU A 105 -13.02 6.75 12.18
C LEU A 105 -12.58 6.01 10.90
N SER A 106 -11.32 5.73 10.72
CA SER A 106 -10.83 4.96 9.57
C SER A 106 -11.33 3.51 9.58
N GLY A 107 -11.82 3.02 10.71
CA GLY A 107 -12.43 1.69 10.83
C GLY A 107 -13.85 1.59 10.27
N LEU A 108 -14.53 2.70 9.97
CA LEU A 108 -15.92 2.70 9.50
C LEU A 108 -16.22 1.74 8.35
N PRO A 109 -15.40 1.68 7.27
CA PRO A 109 -15.65 0.74 6.17
C PRO A 109 -15.53 -0.73 6.55
N SER A 110 -14.99 -1.00 7.73
CA SER A 110 -14.73 -2.36 8.23
C SER A 110 -15.66 -2.78 9.38
N VAL A 111 -16.61 -1.92 9.74
CA VAL A 111 -17.65 -2.26 10.71
C VAL A 111 -18.50 -3.41 10.13
N GLY A 112 -18.65 -4.49 10.92
CA GLY A 112 -19.42 -5.66 10.49
C GLY A 112 -20.87 -5.27 10.21
N PHE A 113 -21.39 -5.77 9.08
CA PHE A 113 -22.79 -5.59 8.66
C PHE A 113 -23.23 -4.15 8.37
N ALA A 114 -22.31 -3.16 8.38
CA ALA A 114 -22.65 -1.77 8.08
C ALA A 114 -23.09 -1.53 6.63
N PHE A 115 -22.66 -2.36 5.71
CA PHE A 115 -22.96 -2.24 4.28
C PHE A 115 -23.46 -3.58 3.72
N ALA A 116 -24.57 -3.53 2.99
CA ALA A 116 -25.16 -4.69 2.33
C ALA A 116 -24.64 -4.90 0.89
N SER A 117 -24.07 -3.87 0.26
CA SER A 117 -23.60 -3.92 -1.12
C SER A 117 -22.38 -3.03 -1.36
N TYR A 118 -21.68 -3.30 -2.46
CA TYR A 118 -20.55 -2.46 -2.89
C TYR A 118 -21.01 -1.04 -3.24
N ASP A 119 -22.18 -0.87 -3.85
CA ASP A 119 -22.71 0.45 -4.20
C ASP A 119 -22.89 1.32 -2.95
N GLN A 120 -23.35 0.73 -1.84
CA GLN A 120 -23.44 1.44 -0.57
C GLN A 120 -22.08 1.82 -0.03
N VAL A 121 -21.07 0.93 -0.11
CA VAL A 121 -19.70 1.25 0.30
C VAL A 121 -19.16 2.40 -0.53
N TRP A 122 -19.34 2.36 -1.87
CA TRP A 122 -18.81 3.40 -2.76
C TRP A 122 -19.53 4.72 -2.55
N ALA A 123 -20.84 4.72 -2.45
CA ALA A 123 -21.61 5.94 -2.16
C ALA A 123 -21.19 6.60 -0.84
N ALA A 124 -20.94 5.79 0.20
CA ALA A 124 -20.47 6.30 1.49
C ALA A 124 -19.02 6.81 1.43
N MET A 125 -18.09 6.00 0.88
CA MET A 125 -16.65 6.28 0.95
C MET A 125 -16.15 7.26 -0.11
N ASP A 126 -16.86 7.38 -1.23
CA ASP A 126 -16.60 8.42 -2.24
C ASP A 126 -17.37 9.72 -1.95
N GLY A 127 -18.32 9.69 -1.01
CA GLY A 127 -19.13 10.82 -0.55
C GLY A 127 -18.70 11.37 0.81
N GLY A 128 -19.63 12.06 1.48
CA GLY A 128 -19.38 12.81 2.72
C GLY A 128 -18.82 11.97 3.88
N VAL A 129 -19.23 10.70 4.01
CA VAL A 129 -18.65 9.80 5.05
C VAL A 129 -17.15 9.61 4.80
N GLY A 130 -16.77 9.34 3.55
CA GLY A 130 -15.37 9.20 3.17
C GLY A 130 -14.58 10.50 3.36
N ASP A 131 -15.19 11.67 3.13
CA ASP A 131 -14.54 12.96 3.37
C ASP A 131 -14.21 13.13 4.85
N VAL A 132 -15.17 12.84 5.75
CA VAL A 132 -14.95 12.89 7.21
C VAL A 132 -13.82 11.93 7.63
N VAL A 133 -13.78 10.72 7.06
CA VAL A 133 -12.71 9.76 7.33
C VAL A 133 -11.35 10.28 6.86
N ARG A 134 -11.29 10.80 5.63
CA ARG A 134 -10.05 11.38 5.05
C ARG A 134 -9.55 12.58 5.85
N ASP A 135 -10.45 13.46 6.27
CA ASP A 135 -10.12 14.60 7.10
C ASP A 135 -9.55 14.17 8.47
N ALA A 136 -10.14 13.14 9.07
CA ALA A 136 -9.65 12.59 10.33
C ALA A 136 -8.24 11.99 10.18
N ILE A 137 -7.99 11.26 9.09
CA ILE A 137 -6.66 10.71 8.76
C ILE A 137 -5.67 11.87 8.51
N GLY A 138 -6.08 12.90 7.77
CA GLY A 138 -5.27 14.09 7.50
C GLY A 138 -4.84 14.82 8.78
N LYS A 139 -5.74 14.94 9.77
CA LYS A 139 -5.43 15.53 11.09
C LYS A 139 -4.40 14.74 11.89
N ALA A 140 -4.27 13.44 11.62
CA ALA A 140 -3.23 12.59 12.20
C ALA A 140 -1.88 12.67 11.45
N GLY A 141 -1.74 13.57 10.47
CA GLY A 141 -0.49 13.78 9.72
C GLY A 141 -0.28 12.81 8.55
N ILE A 142 -1.25 11.96 8.23
CA ILE A 142 -1.20 11.02 7.11
C ILE A 142 -2.02 11.58 5.96
N VAL A 143 -1.48 11.54 4.74
CA VAL A 143 -2.20 11.95 3.52
C VAL A 143 -2.94 10.75 2.93
N PRO A 144 -4.28 10.69 3.05
CA PRO A 144 -5.05 9.60 2.47
C PRO A 144 -5.28 9.84 0.97
N MET A 145 -5.26 8.77 0.19
CA MET A 145 -5.67 8.83 -1.22
C MET A 145 -7.17 9.15 -1.33
N LYS A 146 -7.54 9.88 -2.40
CA LYS A 146 -8.94 10.30 -2.64
C LYS A 146 -9.89 9.12 -2.76
N LYS A 147 -9.45 8.04 -3.42
CA LYS A 147 -10.22 6.81 -3.60
C LYS A 147 -9.64 5.68 -2.76
N ILE A 148 -10.49 4.91 -2.11
CA ILE A 148 -10.08 3.65 -1.49
C ILE A 148 -10.12 2.53 -2.52
N TRP A 149 -9.18 1.59 -2.40
CA TRP A 149 -9.15 0.41 -3.26
C TRP A 149 -10.03 -0.69 -2.67
N ASP A 150 -10.70 -1.43 -3.56
CA ASP A 150 -11.49 -2.59 -3.15
C ASP A 150 -10.57 -3.77 -2.84
N ASN A 151 -10.81 -4.42 -1.73
CA ASN A 151 -10.18 -5.69 -1.38
C ASN A 151 -11.23 -6.76 -1.02
N GLY A 152 -12.46 -6.53 -1.41
CA GLY A 152 -13.58 -7.44 -1.22
C GLY A 152 -14.20 -7.41 0.18
N PHE A 153 -15.44 -7.91 0.25
CA PHE A 153 -16.09 -8.19 1.53
C PHE A 153 -15.36 -9.33 2.27
N ARG A 154 -15.38 -9.24 3.59
CA ARG A 154 -14.81 -10.26 4.44
C ARG A 154 -15.68 -11.51 4.43
N GLN A 155 -15.04 -12.66 4.30
CA GLN A 155 -15.66 -13.97 4.37
C GLN A 155 -15.05 -14.73 5.55
N ILE A 156 -15.85 -15.60 6.18
CA ILE A 156 -15.36 -16.55 7.16
C ILE A 156 -15.06 -17.84 6.40
N THR A 157 -13.83 -18.34 6.55
CA THR A 157 -13.41 -19.61 5.97
C THR A 157 -12.95 -20.55 7.08
N SER A 158 -13.33 -21.82 6.99
CA SER A 158 -12.86 -22.89 7.87
C SER A 158 -11.85 -23.78 7.14
N SER A 159 -10.75 -24.11 7.78
CA SER A 159 -9.77 -25.11 7.35
C SER A 159 -10.00 -26.47 8.05
N SER A 160 -10.91 -26.51 9.04
CA SER A 160 -11.32 -27.72 9.74
C SER A 160 -12.54 -28.36 9.06
N SER A 161 -12.90 -29.56 9.51
CA SER A 161 -14.14 -30.26 9.09
C SER A 161 -15.42 -29.57 9.62
N ARG A 162 -15.28 -28.55 10.47
CA ARG A 162 -16.40 -27.81 11.06
C ARG A 162 -17.07 -26.95 10.00
N GLN A 163 -18.33 -27.22 9.73
CA GLN A 163 -19.16 -26.40 8.86
C GLN A 163 -19.69 -25.19 9.64
N LEU A 164 -19.73 -24.05 9.00
CA LEU A 164 -20.22 -22.79 9.55
C LEU A 164 -21.44 -22.35 8.73
N ASN A 165 -22.61 -22.75 9.14
CA ASN A 165 -23.87 -22.47 8.45
C ASN A 165 -24.71 -21.40 9.17
N SER A 166 -24.41 -21.14 10.44
CA SER A 166 -25.13 -20.19 11.28
C SER A 166 -24.18 -19.44 12.21
N VAL A 167 -24.66 -18.40 12.88
CA VAL A 167 -23.90 -17.64 13.88
C VAL A 167 -23.56 -18.51 15.09
N GLU A 168 -24.44 -19.43 15.45
CA GLU A 168 -24.26 -20.36 16.57
C GLU A 168 -23.06 -21.27 16.36
N ASP A 169 -22.74 -21.61 15.11
CA ASP A 169 -21.59 -22.44 14.77
C ASP A 169 -20.25 -21.75 15.06
N LEU A 170 -20.26 -20.43 15.24
CA LEU A 170 -19.08 -19.67 15.63
C LEU A 170 -18.72 -19.85 17.11
N ARG A 171 -19.61 -20.38 17.95
CA ARG A 171 -19.32 -20.56 19.39
C ARG A 171 -18.12 -21.46 19.59
N GLY A 172 -17.08 -20.92 20.25
CA GLY A 172 -15.83 -21.62 20.50
C GLY A 172 -14.97 -21.89 19.27
N PHE A 173 -15.35 -21.37 18.08
CA PHE A 173 -14.54 -21.48 16.86
C PHE A 173 -13.29 -20.63 16.97
N LYS A 174 -12.13 -21.26 16.85
CA LYS A 174 -10.85 -20.55 16.86
C LYS A 174 -10.63 -19.86 15.52
N ILE A 175 -10.87 -18.56 15.47
CA ILE A 175 -10.79 -17.78 14.24
C ILE A 175 -9.63 -16.80 14.24
N ARG A 176 -8.83 -16.82 13.18
CA ARG A 176 -7.86 -15.77 12.95
C ARG A 176 -8.56 -14.48 12.51
N VAL A 177 -8.22 -13.38 13.13
CA VAL A 177 -8.56 -12.03 12.67
C VAL A 177 -7.27 -11.23 12.43
N PRO A 178 -7.26 -10.24 11.52
CA PRO A 178 -6.18 -9.26 11.45
C PRO A 178 -5.95 -8.56 12.79
N VAL A 179 -4.77 -7.99 12.98
CA VAL A 179 -4.40 -7.27 14.21
C VAL A 179 -5.23 -5.99 14.33
N THR A 180 -6.43 -6.11 14.94
CA THR A 180 -7.36 -4.99 15.16
C THR A 180 -8.35 -5.33 16.26
N ALA A 181 -8.58 -4.38 17.16
CA ALA A 181 -9.58 -4.51 18.23
C ALA A 181 -11.00 -4.65 17.67
N LEU A 182 -11.31 -4.00 16.54
CA LEU A 182 -12.63 -4.01 15.93
C LEU A 182 -13.11 -5.44 15.62
N LEU A 183 -12.29 -6.22 14.92
CA LEU A 183 -12.66 -7.60 14.56
C LEU A 183 -12.56 -8.57 15.74
N THR A 184 -11.60 -8.35 16.64
CA THR A 184 -11.52 -9.13 17.86
C THR A 184 -12.79 -8.98 18.68
N SER A 185 -13.27 -7.75 18.91
CA SER A 185 -14.52 -7.49 19.63
C SER A 185 -15.75 -8.07 18.90
N LEU A 186 -15.82 -7.91 17.57
CA LEU A 186 -16.92 -8.45 16.77
C LEU A 186 -17.04 -9.97 16.93
N PHE A 187 -15.95 -10.70 16.69
CA PHE A 187 -15.98 -12.17 16.76
C PHE A 187 -16.11 -12.71 18.18
N SER A 188 -15.57 -12.01 19.18
CA SER A 188 -15.85 -12.33 20.59
C SER A 188 -17.32 -12.17 20.92
N GLY A 189 -17.97 -11.08 20.47
CA GLY A 189 -19.40 -10.86 20.64
C GLY A 189 -20.28 -11.92 19.95
N LEU A 190 -19.80 -12.55 18.86
CA LEU A 190 -20.44 -13.67 18.19
C LEU A 190 -20.14 -15.04 18.86
N GLY A 191 -19.39 -15.05 19.98
CA GLY A 191 -19.05 -16.25 20.73
C GLY A 191 -17.88 -17.05 20.17
N ALA A 192 -17.16 -16.56 19.18
CA ALA A 192 -15.93 -17.17 18.68
C ALA A 192 -14.74 -16.89 19.60
N LEU A 193 -13.62 -17.57 19.34
CA LEU A 193 -12.33 -17.38 20.00
C LEU A 193 -11.36 -16.73 19.01
N PRO A 194 -11.39 -15.38 18.87
CA PRO A 194 -10.55 -14.70 17.91
C PRO A 194 -9.08 -14.64 18.38
N SER A 195 -8.17 -14.91 17.46
CA SER A 195 -6.73 -14.70 17.62
C SER A 195 -6.26 -13.64 16.63
N SER A 196 -5.68 -12.55 17.14
CA SER A 196 -5.10 -11.47 16.33
C SER A 196 -3.74 -11.92 15.80
N ILE A 197 -3.67 -12.26 14.51
CA ILE A 197 -2.46 -12.80 13.87
C ILE A 197 -2.22 -12.03 12.57
N SER A 198 -0.97 -11.63 12.30
CA SER A 198 -0.58 -10.93 11.08
C SER A 198 -0.86 -11.78 9.83
N TYR A 199 -0.94 -11.13 8.66
CA TYR A 199 -1.21 -11.86 7.43
C TYR A 199 -0.06 -12.81 7.07
N SER A 200 1.18 -12.42 7.33
CA SER A 200 2.38 -13.22 7.09
C SER A 200 2.43 -14.53 7.91
N GLU A 201 1.80 -14.54 9.09
CA GLU A 201 1.78 -15.70 10.00
C GLU A 201 0.55 -16.59 9.81
N LEU A 202 -0.42 -16.14 8.99
CA LEU A 202 -1.70 -16.83 8.80
C LEU A 202 -1.54 -18.28 8.35
N TYR A 203 -0.69 -18.53 7.36
CA TYR A 203 -0.50 -19.88 6.81
C TYR A 203 -0.01 -20.85 7.90
N SER A 204 1.01 -20.45 8.65
CA SER A 204 1.57 -21.27 9.74
C SER A 204 0.55 -21.50 10.85
N ALA A 205 -0.25 -20.50 11.20
CA ALA A 205 -1.28 -20.60 12.23
C ALA A 205 -2.41 -21.58 11.84
N LEU A 206 -2.79 -21.62 10.57
CA LEU A 206 -3.75 -22.59 10.02
C LEU A 206 -3.14 -24.00 9.95
N GLN A 207 -1.90 -24.10 9.47
CA GLN A 207 -1.21 -25.38 9.33
C GLN A 207 -0.96 -26.07 10.68
N THR A 208 -0.65 -25.30 11.71
CA THR A 208 -0.41 -25.80 13.08
C THR A 208 -1.67 -25.91 13.92
N HIS A 209 -2.85 -25.64 13.33
CA HIS A 209 -4.16 -25.68 14.01
C HIS A 209 -4.26 -24.77 15.24
N ILE A 210 -3.43 -23.72 15.34
CA ILE A 210 -3.60 -22.64 16.34
C ILE A 210 -4.96 -22.00 16.14
N VAL A 211 -5.37 -21.86 14.87
CA VAL A 211 -6.72 -21.42 14.48
C VAL A 211 -7.36 -22.44 13.52
N GLU A 212 -8.69 -22.51 13.54
CA GLU A 212 -9.47 -23.43 12.71
C GLU A 212 -9.94 -22.77 11.41
N GLY A 213 -9.83 -21.45 11.33
CA GLY A 213 -10.22 -20.67 10.16
C GLY A 213 -9.87 -19.21 10.28
N GLN A 214 -10.33 -18.41 9.33
CA GLN A 214 -10.02 -16.99 9.29
C GLN A 214 -11.20 -16.12 8.87
N ALA A 215 -11.21 -14.87 9.33
CA ALA A 215 -11.95 -13.79 8.71
C ALA A 215 -11.07 -13.18 7.62
N GLY A 216 -11.17 -13.68 6.40
CA GLY A 216 -10.39 -13.29 5.24
C GLY A 216 -11.20 -12.53 4.21
N LYS A 217 -10.56 -12.09 3.13
CA LYS A 217 -11.21 -11.47 1.98
C LYS A 217 -11.20 -12.40 0.78
N SER A 218 -12.28 -12.38 -0.03
CA SER A 218 -12.34 -13.18 -1.23
C SER A 218 -11.56 -12.48 -2.36
N ALA A 219 -10.40 -13.00 -2.71
CA ALA A 219 -9.57 -12.46 -3.79
C ALA A 219 -10.29 -12.51 -5.16
N ARG A 220 -11.17 -13.49 -5.39
CA ARG A 220 -11.82 -13.71 -6.68
C ARG A 220 -12.81 -12.61 -7.08
N ALA A 221 -13.46 -11.97 -6.10
CA ALA A 221 -14.49 -10.97 -6.36
C ALA A 221 -13.93 -9.55 -6.57
N SER A 222 -12.64 -9.33 -6.33
CA SER A 222 -12.02 -8.00 -6.33
C SER A 222 -11.26 -7.65 -7.60
N VAL A 223 -10.88 -8.64 -8.44
CA VAL A 223 -9.95 -8.45 -9.57
C VAL A 223 -10.47 -7.42 -10.58
N ASP A 224 -11.70 -7.58 -11.06
CA ASP A 224 -12.27 -6.67 -12.08
C ASP A 224 -12.55 -5.28 -11.51
N ARG A 225 -13.01 -5.21 -10.26
CA ARG A 225 -13.30 -3.93 -9.59
C ARG A 225 -12.04 -3.15 -9.24
N GLN A 226 -10.95 -3.83 -8.88
CA GLN A 226 -9.66 -3.19 -8.63
C GLN A 226 -9.06 -2.56 -9.89
N ALA A 227 -9.25 -3.19 -11.06
CA ALA A 227 -8.79 -2.64 -12.33
C ALA A 227 -9.43 -1.28 -12.63
N VAL A 228 -10.74 -1.16 -12.44
CA VAL A 228 -11.48 0.11 -12.66
C VAL A 228 -11.03 1.19 -11.68
N ARG A 229 -10.98 0.88 -10.39
CA ARG A 229 -10.59 1.87 -9.35
C ARG A 229 -9.10 2.20 -9.37
N GLY A 230 -8.25 1.25 -9.72
CA GLY A 230 -6.83 1.50 -9.94
C GLY A 230 -6.58 2.52 -11.03
N ALA A 231 -7.29 2.44 -12.14
CA ALA A 231 -7.18 3.41 -13.24
C ALA A 231 -7.64 4.83 -12.82
N GLU A 232 -8.68 4.95 -12.00
CA GLU A 232 -9.10 6.25 -11.45
C GLU A 232 -8.07 6.83 -10.48
N THR A 233 -7.45 5.99 -9.66
CA THR A 233 -6.39 6.40 -8.71
C THR A 233 -5.15 6.86 -9.45
N LEU A 234 -4.76 6.21 -10.54
CA LEU A 234 -3.63 6.61 -11.37
C LEU A 234 -3.83 8.01 -11.99
N ARG A 235 -5.06 8.36 -12.39
CA ARG A 235 -5.39 9.72 -12.89
C ARG A 235 -5.30 10.79 -11.79
N ALA A 236 -5.36 10.40 -10.52
CA ALA A 236 -5.26 11.31 -9.38
C ALA A 236 -3.83 11.50 -8.86
N VAL A 237 -2.84 10.85 -9.46
CA VAL A 237 -1.43 10.92 -9.02
C VAL A 237 -0.81 12.28 -9.33
N GLU A 238 -1.18 12.93 -10.44
CA GLU A 238 -0.63 14.23 -10.83
C GLU A 238 -0.83 15.33 -9.76
N PRO A 239 -2.05 15.52 -9.20
CA PRO A 239 -2.24 16.44 -8.07
C PRO A 239 -1.53 15.99 -6.79
N LEU A 240 -1.26 14.68 -6.61
CA LEU A 240 -0.53 14.16 -5.46
C LEU A 240 0.95 14.50 -5.54
N LEU A 241 1.56 14.38 -6.72
CA LEU A 241 2.95 14.76 -6.95
C LEU A 241 3.18 16.24 -6.62
N GLU A 242 2.29 17.14 -7.05
CA GLU A 242 2.36 18.56 -6.70
C GLU A 242 2.27 18.78 -5.19
N ARG A 243 1.36 18.09 -4.49
CA ARG A 243 1.24 18.19 -3.03
C ARG A 243 2.44 17.62 -2.27
N ILE A 244 3.05 16.51 -2.75
CA ILE A 244 4.26 15.93 -2.14
C ILE A 244 5.46 16.89 -2.32
N LEU A 245 5.57 17.53 -3.47
CA LEU A 245 6.59 18.54 -3.74
C LEU A 245 6.39 19.79 -2.89
N ASP A 246 5.13 20.19 -2.64
CA ASP A 246 4.77 21.37 -1.84
C ASP A 246 4.94 21.12 -0.32
N CYS A 247 4.71 19.90 0.16
CA CYS A 247 4.91 19.53 1.57
C CYS A 247 6.39 19.54 2.03
N ARG A 248 7.36 19.58 1.11
CA ARG A 248 8.79 19.77 1.44
C ARG A 248 9.18 21.24 1.65
N GLN A 249 8.31 22.19 1.31
CA GLN A 249 8.51 23.57 1.74
C GLN A 249 7.98 23.71 3.18
N PRO A 250 8.78 24.20 4.13
CA PRO A 250 8.27 24.48 5.47
C PRO A 250 7.08 25.44 5.36
N PRO A 251 6.01 25.25 6.16
CA PRO A 251 4.82 26.08 6.08
C PRO A 251 5.25 27.56 6.12
N ARG A 252 4.78 28.36 5.16
CA ARG A 252 5.11 29.80 5.03
C ARG A 252 4.90 30.60 6.33
N ALA A 253 4.14 30.07 7.28
CA ALA A 253 3.92 30.63 8.61
C ALA A 253 5.17 30.63 9.51
N LEU A 254 6.18 29.77 9.26
CA LEU A 254 7.41 29.75 10.05
C LEU A 254 8.51 30.66 9.48
N GLN A 255 8.36 31.18 8.27
CA GLN A 255 9.29 32.13 7.68
C GLN A 255 9.04 33.56 8.11
N SER A 256 7.86 33.88 8.66
CA SER A 256 7.52 35.22 9.16
C SER A 256 7.86 35.45 10.65
N ALA A 257 8.17 34.40 11.41
CA ALA A 257 8.51 34.51 12.83
C ALA A 257 9.99 34.77 13.13
N GLY A 258 10.83 34.84 12.08
CA GLY A 258 12.30 35.10 12.21
C GLY A 258 12.73 36.57 12.06
N ARG A 259 11.80 37.53 12.12
CA ARG A 259 12.11 38.97 12.09
C ARG A 259 11.48 39.73 13.23
N PHE A 260 11.79 39.35 14.46
CA PHE A 260 11.70 40.22 15.62
C PHE A 260 12.82 39.86 16.60
N GLY A 261 13.80 40.74 16.70
CA GLY A 261 14.90 40.66 17.66
C GLY A 261 16.18 41.17 17.06
#